data_2bcc202067980e37e53ee6efc1ea9ef5
#
_entry.id   2bcc202067980e37e53ee6efc1ea9ef5
#
_cell.length_a   1.000
_cell.length_b   1.000
_cell.length_c   1.000
_cell.angle_alpha   90.00
_cell.angle_beta   90.00
_cell.angle_gamma   90.00
#
_symmetry.space_group_name_H-M   'P 1'
#
loop_
_entity.id
_entity.type
_entity.pdbx_description
1 polymer ?
#
loop_
_entity_poly.entity_id
_entity_poly.type
_entity_poly.pdbx_seq_one_letter_code
_entity_poly.pdbx_strand_id
1 'polypeptide(L)'
;METPSSQPEHRSLLGLVLRLAALTLVGGLLALLVWRVVNAGQGGRLVNAVRKHKKPIAPDFRLGVLWPHAETWPRSTRNLVRSKVELRSLRGRPVVLNFWASWCIPCAHEAPRLVAAAKTHTGRVLFLGVDVKDFSSDARKFLRRFHVNYVSVRDGGSGTYDAYGLTGLPESYFLDTRGRIVAHKIGEISTVELEDGITQALGGGR
;
A
#
# COMPACT_ATOMS: atom_id res chain seq x y z
N MET A 1 -52.13 -62.67 5.87
CA MET A 1 -51.14 -62.47 4.78
C MET A 1 -50.83 -60.98 4.68
N GLU A 2 -49.78 -60.54 5.36
CA GLU A 2 -49.36 -59.13 5.34
C GLU A 2 -48.18 -59.02 4.37
N THR A 3 -48.31 -58.10 3.44
CA THR A 3 -47.23 -57.75 2.50
C THR A 3 -46.24 -56.83 3.16
N PRO A 4 -44.92 -57.08 3.06
CA PRO A 4 -43.93 -56.16 3.61
C PRO A 4 -43.81 -54.94 2.73
N SER A 5 -43.88 -53.74 3.32
CA SER A 5 -43.69 -52.43 2.71
C SER A 5 -42.19 -52.21 2.39
N SER A 6 -41.89 -52.09 1.13
CA SER A 6 -40.56 -51.73 0.62
C SER A 6 -40.34 -50.21 0.67
N GLN A 7 -39.69 -49.74 1.70
CA GLN A 7 -39.02 -48.41 1.64
C GLN A 7 -37.72 -48.40 2.45
N PRO A 8 -36.53 -48.48 1.84
CA PRO A 8 -35.39 -47.71 2.33
C PRO A 8 -34.37 -47.20 1.32
N GLU A 9 -34.55 -47.25 0.00
CA GLU A 9 -33.46 -46.88 -0.92
C GLU A 9 -33.26 -45.35 -1.12
N HIS A 10 -34.31 -44.54 -1.04
CA HIS A 10 -34.20 -43.08 -1.27
C HIS A 10 -33.42 -42.32 -0.18
N ARG A 11 -33.40 -42.80 1.05
CA ARG A 11 -32.68 -42.16 2.17
C ARG A 11 -31.15 -42.30 2.07
N SER A 12 -30.66 -43.39 1.48
CA SER A 12 -29.22 -43.64 1.33
C SER A 12 -28.59 -42.79 0.23
N LEU A 13 -29.29 -42.58 -0.89
CA LEU A 13 -28.82 -41.75 -2.01
C LEU A 13 -28.76 -40.28 -1.63
N LEU A 14 -29.76 -39.75 -0.93
CA LEU A 14 -29.77 -38.36 -0.44
C LEU A 14 -28.61 -38.13 0.53
N GLY A 15 -28.35 -39.07 1.45
CA GLY A 15 -27.23 -38.99 2.38
C GLY A 15 -25.86 -39.01 1.67
N LEU A 16 -25.72 -39.80 0.60
CA LEU A 16 -24.49 -39.83 -0.21
C LEU A 16 -24.28 -38.52 -0.96
N VAL A 17 -25.33 -37.97 -1.60
CA VAL A 17 -25.28 -36.68 -2.32
C VAL A 17 -24.91 -35.54 -1.38
N LEU A 18 -25.50 -35.50 -0.20
CA LEU A 18 -25.16 -34.48 0.80
C LEU A 18 -23.71 -34.57 1.29
N ARG A 19 -23.19 -35.77 1.48
CA ARG A 19 -21.78 -35.98 1.85
C ARG A 19 -20.83 -35.57 0.73
N LEU A 20 -21.12 -35.88 -0.51
CA LEU A 20 -20.33 -35.47 -1.66
C LEU A 20 -20.37 -33.95 -1.85
N ALA A 21 -21.52 -33.32 -1.71
CA ALA A 21 -21.68 -31.88 -1.75
C ALA A 21 -20.88 -31.16 -0.61
N ALA A 22 -20.90 -31.73 0.60
CA ALA A 22 -20.10 -31.21 1.71
C ALA A 22 -18.60 -31.32 1.46
N LEU A 23 -18.14 -32.47 0.93
CA LEU A 23 -16.73 -32.69 0.60
C LEU A 23 -16.24 -31.78 -0.53
N THR A 24 -17.04 -31.55 -1.57
CA THR A 24 -16.70 -30.60 -2.65
C THR A 24 -16.66 -29.17 -2.15
N LEU A 25 -17.57 -28.78 -1.26
CA LEU A 25 -17.57 -27.46 -0.64
C LEU A 25 -16.31 -27.24 0.22
N VAL A 26 -15.98 -28.19 1.09
CA VAL A 26 -14.79 -28.13 1.94
C VAL A 26 -13.51 -28.12 1.08
N GLY A 27 -13.44 -29.00 0.07
CA GLY A 27 -12.31 -29.04 -0.86
C GLY A 27 -12.15 -27.73 -1.65
N GLY A 28 -13.25 -27.15 -2.12
CA GLY A 28 -13.26 -25.83 -2.77
C GLY A 28 -12.79 -24.70 -1.86
N LEU A 29 -13.25 -24.68 -0.59
CA LEU A 29 -12.83 -23.69 0.41
C LEU A 29 -11.33 -23.83 0.74
N LEU A 30 -10.84 -25.05 0.90
CA LEU A 30 -9.42 -25.31 1.14
C LEU A 30 -8.56 -24.89 -0.06
N ALA A 31 -8.99 -25.22 -1.28
CA ALA A 31 -8.30 -24.80 -2.49
C ALA A 31 -8.24 -23.26 -2.62
N LEU A 32 -9.34 -22.58 -2.28
CA LEU A 32 -9.42 -21.12 -2.29
C LEU A 32 -8.54 -20.50 -1.20
N LEU A 33 -8.45 -21.11 -0.04
CA LEU A 33 -7.58 -20.71 1.07
C LEU A 33 -6.10 -20.86 0.68
N VAL A 34 -5.72 -22.01 0.12
CA VAL A 34 -4.36 -22.26 -0.39
C VAL A 34 -4.02 -21.27 -1.50
N TRP A 35 -4.93 -21.06 -2.46
CA TRP A 35 -4.74 -20.07 -3.53
C TRP A 35 -4.53 -18.66 -2.98
N ARG A 36 -5.32 -18.27 -1.99
CA ARG A 36 -5.21 -16.95 -1.34
C ARG A 36 -3.88 -16.79 -0.60
N VAL A 37 -3.43 -17.82 0.14
CA VAL A 37 -2.13 -17.82 0.84
C VAL A 37 -0.96 -17.76 -0.14
N VAL A 38 -1.02 -18.52 -1.24
CA VAL A 38 0.03 -18.52 -2.27
C VAL A 38 0.07 -17.21 -3.03
N ASN A 39 -1.09 -16.58 -3.33
CA ASN A 39 -1.17 -15.33 -4.06
C ASN A 39 -1.06 -14.06 -3.18
N ALA A 40 -1.28 -14.15 -1.86
CA ALA A 40 -0.97 -13.05 -0.92
C ALA A 40 0.54 -12.71 -0.85
N GLY A 41 1.37 -13.45 -1.59
CA GLY A 41 2.82 -13.42 -1.45
C GLY A 41 3.58 -12.26 -2.15
N GLN A 42 2.95 -11.34 -2.87
CA GLN A 42 3.70 -10.27 -3.54
C GLN A 42 4.22 -9.23 -2.54
N GLY A 43 3.36 -8.71 -1.66
CA GLY A 43 3.76 -7.79 -0.61
C GLY A 43 4.73 -8.40 0.39
N GLY A 44 4.50 -9.67 0.80
CA GLY A 44 5.41 -10.38 1.71
C GLY A 44 6.82 -10.58 1.12
N ARG A 45 6.94 -10.81 -0.20
CA ARG A 45 8.23 -10.88 -0.89
C ARG A 45 8.97 -9.54 -0.88
N LEU A 46 8.25 -8.44 -1.10
CA LEU A 46 8.80 -7.08 -1.04
C LEU A 46 9.34 -6.78 0.35
N VAL A 47 8.52 -6.95 1.39
CA VAL A 47 8.90 -6.71 2.79
C VAL A 47 10.12 -7.56 3.18
N ASN A 48 10.14 -8.84 2.80
CA ASN A 48 11.29 -9.72 3.05
C ASN A 48 12.54 -9.28 2.30
N ALA A 49 12.43 -8.78 1.06
CA ALA A 49 13.56 -8.26 0.29
C ALA A 49 14.12 -6.97 0.93
N VAL A 50 13.25 -6.06 1.36
CA VAL A 50 13.63 -4.83 2.07
C VAL A 50 14.32 -5.16 3.39
N ARG A 51 13.75 -6.08 4.18
CA ARG A 51 14.35 -6.54 5.45
C ARG A 51 15.72 -7.16 5.25
N LYS A 52 15.96 -7.85 4.12
CA LYS A 52 17.25 -8.41 3.73
C LYS A 52 18.17 -7.41 3.02
N HIS A 53 17.90 -6.12 3.06
CA HIS A 53 18.68 -5.03 2.43
C HIS A 53 18.90 -5.20 0.91
N LYS A 54 18.00 -5.91 0.21
CA LYS A 54 18.16 -6.19 -1.24
C LYS A 54 17.80 -5.02 -2.16
N LYS A 55 17.38 -3.87 -1.64
CA LYS A 55 16.98 -2.67 -2.41
C LYS A 55 16.10 -3.01 -3.64
N PRO A 56 14.93 -3.65 -3.45
CA PRO A 56 14.06 -4.03 -4.56
C PRO A 56 13.50 -2.79 -5.26
N ILE A 57 13.09 -2.93 -6.53
CA ILE A 57 12.32 -1.90 -7.22
C ILE A 57 10.97 -1.77 -6.54
N ALA A 58 10.55 -0.54 -6.27
CA ALA A 58 9.23 -0.25 -5.73
C ALA A 58 8.14 -0.69 -6.71
N PRO A 59 7.06 -1.37 -6.24
CA PRO A 59 5.91 -1.68 -7.07
C PRO A 59 5.34 -0.42 -7.73
N ASP A 60 5.12 -0.47 -9.04
CA ASP A 60 4.58 0.66 -9.78
C ASP A 60 3.07 0.79 -9.54
N PHE A 61 2.58 2.02 -9.66
CA PHE A 61 1.16 2.33 -9.64
C PHE A 61 0.84 3.56 -10.48
N ARG A 62 -0.44 3.70 -10.83
CA ARG A 62 -0.99 4.89 -11.48
C ARG A 62 -2.26 5.30 -10.75
N LEU A 63 -2.16 6.30 -9.86
CA LEU A 63 -3.23 6.70 -8.95
C LEU A 63 -3.74 8.10 -9.24
N GLY A 64 -5.02 8.33 -8.96
CA GLY A 64 -5.67 9.61 -9.07
C GLY A 64 -5.10 10.64 -8.10
N VAL A 65 -4.88 11.87 -8.56
CA VAL A 65 -4.43 12.98 -7.71
C VAL A 65 -5.57 13.41 -6.79
N LEU A 66 -5.33 13.35 -5.50
CA LEU A 66 -6.22 13.82 -4.45
C LEU A 66 -5.88 15.28 -4.05
N TRP A 67 -4.59 15.61 -4.03
CA TRP A 67 -4.01 16.87 -3.57
C TRP A 67 -2.85 17.28 -4.48
N PRO A 68 -3.01 18.31 -5.33
CA PRO A 68 -2.06 18.60 -6.41
C PRO A 68 -0.92 19.56 -6.01
N HIS A 69 -0.63 19.74 -4.71
CA HIS A 69 0.38 20.66 -4.20
C HIS A 69 1.80 20.19 -4.53
N ALA A 70 2.36 20.66 -5.63
CA ALA A 70 3.67 20.30 -6.13
C ALA A 70 4.71 21.41 -5.95
N GLU A 71 4.48 22.36 -5.05
CA GLU A 71 5.36 23.51 -4.86
C GLU A 71 6.76 23.12 -4.40
N THR A 72 6.86 22.04 -3.62
CA THR A 72 8.13 21.47 -3.14
C THR A 72 8.85 20.63 -4.20
N TRP A 73 8.15 20.27 -5.30
CA TRP A 73 8.75 19.52 -6.40
C TRP A 73 9.55 20.42 -7.35
N PRO A 74 10.63 19.90 -7.98
CA PRO A 74 11.33 20.63 -9.03
C PRO A 74 10.36 21.06 -10.14
N ARG A 75 10.56 22.24 -10.70
CA ARG A 75 9.70 22.77 -11.79
C ARG A 75 9.59 21.79 -12.96
N SER A 76 10.67 21.07 -13.27
CA SER A 76 10.75 20.09 -14.35
C SER A 76 9.87 18.85 -14.15
N THR A 77 9.39 18.59 -12.92
CA THR A 77 8.55 17.43 -12.58
C THR A 77 7.11 17.79 -12.27
N ARG A 78 6.78 19.06 -12.11
CA ARG A 78 5.41 19.49 -11.78
C ARG A 78 4.38 19.14 -12.85
N ASN A 79 4.81 19.05 -14.12
CA ASN A 79 3.97 18.62 -15.24
C ASN A 79 3.56 17.14 -15.18
N LEU A 80 4.20 16.33 -14.31
CA LEU A 80 3.83 14.95 -14.04
C LEU A 80 2.59 14.85 -13.12
N VAL A 81 2.26 15.92 -12.41
CA VAL A 81 1.06 16.02 -11.57
C VAL A 81 -0.11 16.48 -12.44
N ARG A 82 -0.78 15.50 -13.05
CA ARG A 82 -2.01 15.70 -13.85
C ARG A 82 -3.21 15.17 -13.07
N SER A 83 -4.18 14.55 -13.75
CA SER A 83 -5.27 13.83 -13.11
C SER A 83 -4.82 12.56 -12.38
N LYS A 84 -3.67 12.00 -12.79
CA LYS A 84 -3.03 10.82 -12.18
C LYS A 84 -1.54 11.03 -12.09
N VAL A 85 -0.92 10.42 -11.06
CA VAL A 85 0.54 10.27 -10.94
C VAL A 85 0.89 8.79 -11.14
N GLU A 86 1.93 8.55 -11.91
CA GLU A 86 2.50 7.24 -12.16
C GLU A 86 3.89 7.19 -11.51
N LEU A 87 4.11 6.25 -10.57
CA LEU A 87 5.33 6.23 -9.77
C LEU A 87 6.59 6.10 -10.63
N ARG A 88 6.55 5.25 -11.67
CA ARG A 88 7.70 5.07 -12.56
C ARG A 88 8.11 6.35 -13.30
N SER A 89 7.18 7.30 -13.51
CA SER A 89 7.48 8.58 -14.15
C SER A 89 8.32 9.51 -13.27
N LEU A 90 8.45 9.21 -11.97
CA LEU A 90 9.25 9.97 -11.01
C LEU A 90 10.70 9.50 -10.94
N ARG A 91 11.09 8.44 -11.69
CA ARG A 91 12.48 7.98 -11.76
C ARG A 91 13.39 9.13 -12.21
N GLY A 92 14.64 9.11 -11.75
CA GLY A 92 15.57 10.22 -11.88
C GLY A 92 15.58 11.15 -10.65
N ARG A 93 14.62 10.99 -9.74
CA ARG A 93 14.52 11.75 -8.48
C ARG A 93 14.32 10.82 -7.30
N PRO A 94 14.92 11.13 -6.13
CA PRO A 94 14.60 10.43 -4.89
C PRO A 94 13.15 10.73 -4.50
N VAL A 95 12.45 9.74 -3.92
CA VAL A 95 11.06 9.87 -3.50
C VAL A 95 10.90 9.41 -2.06
N VAL A 96 10.23 10.20 -1.23
CA VAL A 96 9.62 9.78 0.03
C VAL A 96 8.16 9.44 -0.27
N LEU A 97 7.82 8.16 -0.19
CA LEU A 97 6.48 7.63 -0.40
C LEU A 97 5.86 7.30 0.94
N ASN A 98 4.84 8.04 1.36
CA ASN A 98 4.19 7.87 2.66
C ASN A 98 2.75 7.40 2.48
N PHE A 99 2.43 6.23 3.07
CA PHE A 99 1.08 5.68 3.10
C PHE A 99 0.36 6.12 4.38
N TRP A 100 -0.83 6.68 4.21
CA TRP A 100 -1.58 7.31 5.30
C TRP A 100 -3.10 7.23 5.10
N ALA A 101 -3.86 7.59 6.14
CA ALA A 101 -5.30 7.83 6.09
C ALA A 101 -5.70 8.92 7.09
N SER A 102 -6.84 9.58 6.86
CA SER A 102 -7.33 10.66 7.73
C SER A 102 -7.74 10.19 9.13
N TRP A 103 -8.17 8.95 9.28
CA TRP A 103 -8.56 8.33 10.54
C TRP A 103 -7.38 7.77 11.35
N CYS A 104 -6.18 7.78 10.79
CA CYS A 104 -4.96 7.24 11.40
C CYS A 104 -4.35 8.28 12.35
N ILE A 105 -4.43 8.06 13.65
CA ILE A 105 -3.90 8.97 14.68
C ILE A 105 -2.38 9.16 14.56
N PRO A 106 -1.54 8.10 14.42
CA PRO A 106 -0.10 8.27 14.24
C PRO A 106 0.26 9.02 12.95
N CYS A 107 -0.58 8.92 11.89
CA CYS A 107 -0.39 9.70 10.66
C CYS A 107 -0.56 11.20 10.92
N ALA A 108 -1.51 11.57 11.80
CA ALA A 108 -1.69 12.98 12.21
C ALA A 108 -0.49 13.51 13.00
N HIS A 109 0.14 12.66 13.80
CA HIS A 109 1.32 13.05 14.58
C HIS A 109 2.56 13.28 13.71
N GLU A 110 2.74 12.50 12.62
CA GLU A 110 3.91 12.65 11.74
C GLU A 110 3.73 13.71 10.65
N ALA A 111 2.48 14.07 10.29
CA ALA A 111 2.20 14.98 9.19
C ALA A 111 2.98 16.32 9.27
N PRO A 112 3.10 17.00 10.44
CA PRO A 112 3.90 18.23 10.53
C PRO A 112 5.39 18.02 10.22
N ARG A 113 5.96 16.86 10.59
CA ARG A 113 7.36 16.51 10.29
C ARG A 113 7.58 16.30 8.80
N LEU A 114 6.66 15.59 8.14
CA LEU A 114 6.70 15.39 6.69
C LEU A 114 6.57 16.72 5.93
N VAL A 115 5.68 17.61 6.36
CA VAL A 115 5.52 18.97 5.80
C VAL A 115 6.80 19.80 5.94
N ALA A 116 7.42 19.78 7.12
CA ALA A 116 8.68 20.48 7.36
C ALA A 116 9.82 19.93 6.50
N ALA A 117 9.98 18.61 6.45
CA ALA A 117 11.00 17.95 5.64
C ALA A 117 10.79 18.20 4.14
N ALA A 118 9.54 18.15 3.65
CA ALA A 118 9.24 18.47 2.24
C ALA A 118 9.64 19.88 1.87
N LYS A 119 9.46 20.83 2.79
CA LYS A 119 9.91 22.22 2.60
C LYS A 119 11.44 22.32 2.61
N THR A 120 12.12 21.68 3.55
CA THR A 120 13.59 21.68 3.68
C THR A 120 14.27 21.08 2.46
N HIS A 121 13.69 20.00 1.91
CA HIS A 121 14.24 19.28 0.75
C HIS A 121 13.60 19.69 -0.58
N THR A 122 13.01 20.89 -0.64
CA THR A 122 12.39 21.44 -1.87
C THR A 122 13.34 21.31 -3.06
N GLY A 123 12.84 20.76 -4.17
CA GLY A 123 13.58 20.61 -5.41
C GLY A 123 14.59 19.46 -5.41
N ARG A 124 14.87 18.81 -4.28
CA ARG A 124 15.85 17.73 -4.14
C ARG A 124 15.18 16.35 -4.00
N VAL A 125 14.10 16.27 -3.26
CA VAL A 125 13.37 15.03 -2.96
C VAL A 125 11.89 15.25 -3.25
N LEU A 126 11.26 14.28 -3.89
CA LEU A 126 9.82 14.29 -4.12
C LEU A 126 9.11 13.63 -2.93
N PHE A 127 8.22 14.35 -2.27
CA PHE A 127 7.32 13.79 -1.28
C PHE A 127 6.00 13.43 -1.96
N LEU A 128 5.55 12.19 -1.81
CA LEU A 128 4.30 11.68 -2.37
C LEU A 128 3.51 10.93 -1.30
N GLY A 129 2.39 11.48 -0.89
CA GLY A 129 1.43 10.82 -0.01
C GLY A 129 0.55 9.85 -0.81
N VAL A 130 0.27 8.69 -0.25
CA VAL A 130 -0.71 7.73 -0.78
C VAL A 130 -1.81 7.53 0.26
N ASP A 131 -2.96 8.11 0.01
CA ASP A 131 -4.17 7.93 0.79
C ASP A 131 -4.78 6.55 0.50
N VAL A 132 -4.96 5.73 1.54
CA VAL A 132 -5.47 4.36 1.44
C VAL A 132 -6.61 4.11 2.41
N LYS A 133 -7.61 3.33 1.99
CA LYS A 133 -8.74 2.91 2.84
C LYS A 133 -9.47 4.08 3.52
N ASP A 134 -9.66 5.19 2.82
CA ASP A 134 -10.20 6.44 3.33
C ASP A 134 -11.32 7.01 2.45
N PHE A 135 -12.05 7.99 2.94
CA PHE A 135 -12.97 8.79 2.14
C PHE A 135 -12.29 10.05 1.63
N SER A 136 -12.44 10.36 0.34
CA SER A 136 -11.78 11.53 -0.27
C SER A 136 -12.11 12.87 0.40
N SER A 137 -13.32 13.00 0.97
CA SER A 137 -13.74 14.20 1.73
C SER A 137 -12.90 14.40 2.99
N ASP A 138 -12.69 13.31 3.75
CA ASP A 138 -11.99 13.36 5.03
C ASP A 138 -10.49 13.43 4.82
N ALA A 139 -9.97 12.70 3.82
CA ALA A 139 -8.59 12.83 3.38
C ALA A 139 -8.25 14.30 2.99
N ARG A 140 -9.11 14.99 2.22
CA ARG A 140 -8.90 16.41 1.90
C ARG A 140 -8.98 17.34 3.12
N LYS A 141 -9.86 17.04 4.11
CA LYS A 141 -9.89 17.79 5.39
C LYS A 141 -8.58 17.62 6.14
N PHE A 142 -8.06 16.40 6.23
CA PHE A 142 -6.77 16.10 6.82
C PHE A 142 -5.64 16.90 6.15
N LEU A 143 -5.53 16.84 4.83
CA LEU A 143 -4.49 17.54 4.06
C LEU A 143 -4.53 19.06 4.29
N ARG A 144 -5.74 19.66 4.35
CA ARG A 144 -5.91 21.07 4.70
C ARG A 144 -5.51 21.38 6.14
N ARG A 145 -5.97 20.56 7.10
CA ARG A 145 -5.69 20.73 8.53
C ARG A 145 -4.21 20.78 8.83
N PHE A 146 -3.43 19.90 8.19
CA PHE A 146 -1.99 19.80 8.41
C PHE A 146 -1.17 20.63 7.42
N HIS A 147 -1.82 21.47 6.59
CA HIS A 147 -1.15 22.32 5.59
C HIS A 147 -0.17 21.53 4.71
N VAL A 148 -0.58 20.34 4.27
CA VAL A 148 0.28 19.46 3.45
C VAL A 148 0.67 20.19 2.16
N ASN A 149 1.98 20.32 1.94
CA ASN A 149 2.62 21.09 0.88
C ASN A 149 3.27 20.22 -0.20
N TYR A 150 2.87 18.97 -0.28
CA TYR A 150 3.33 18.00 -1.26
C TYR A 150 2.16 17.22 -1.86
N VAL A 151 2.42 16.58 -3.00
CA VAL A 151 1.41 15.84 -3.76
C VAL A 151 0.91 14.64 -2.97
N SER A 152 -0.41 14.44 -2.97
CA SER A 152 -1.01 13.19 -2.49
C SER A 152 -1.94 12.59 -3.54
N VAL A 153 -1.85 11.28 -3.68
CA VAL A 153 -2.69 10.46 -4.57
C VAL A 153 -3.58 9.54 -3.75
N ARG A 154 -4.60 8.95 -4.37
CA ARG A 154 -5.55 8.08 -3.69
C ARG A 154 -5.53 6.67 -4.30
N ASP A 155 -5.37 5.66 -3.44
CA ASP A 155 -5.60 4.25 -3.72
C ASP A 155 -6.99 3.83 -3.24
N GLY A 156 -8.00 4.05 -4.09
CA GLY A 156 -9.39 3.69 -3.77
C GLY A 156 -9.67 2.18 -3.79
N GLY A 157 -8.81 1.39 -4.42
CA GLY A 157 -8.97 -0.07 -4.57
C GLY A 157 -8.07 -0.91 -3.68
N SER A 158 -7.24 -0.29 -2.85
CA SER A 158 -6.24 -0.94 -1.97
C SER A 158 -5.19 -1.80 -2.71
N GLY A 159 -5.07 -1.68 -4.04
CA GLY A 159 -4.11 -2.45 -4.82
C GLY A 159 -2.65 -2.12 -4.47
N THR A 160 -2.37 -0.86 -4.20
CA THR A 160 -1.05 -0.42 -3.73
C THR A 160 -0.77 -0.88 -2.30
N TYR A 161 -1.78 -0.85 -1.43
CA TYR A 161 -1.68 -1.37 -0.07
C TYR A 161 -1.18 -2.82 -0.06
N ASP A 162 -1.80 -3.67 -0.88
CA ASP A 162 -1.45 -5.09 -0.98
C ASP A 162 -0.10 -5.30 -1.68
N ALA A 163 0.19 -4.55 -2.75
CA ALA A 163 1.45 -4.67 -3.51
C ALA A 163 2.68 -4.30 -2.67
N TYR A 164 2.55 -3.31 -1.79
CA TYR A 164 3.60 -2.91 -0.85
C TYR A 164 3.65 -3.78 0.40
N GLY A 165 2.65 -4.64 0.62
CA GLY A 165 2.57 -5.52 1.79
C GLY A 165 2.42 -4.75 3.09
N LEU A 166 1.65 -3.66 3.06
CA LEU A 166 1.42 -2.81 4.22
C LEU A 166 0.71 -3.60 5.33
N THR A 167 1.21 -3.48 6.53
CA THR A 167 0.67 -4.15 7.72
C THR A 167 -0.15 -3.21 8.59
N GLY A 168 0.03 -1.91 8.41
CA GLY A 168 -0.66 -0.85 9.16
C GLY A 168 -0.40 0.52 8.53
N LEU A 169 -0.77 1.58 9.26
CA LEU A 169 -0.51 2.96 8.89
C LEU A 169 0.02 3.73 10.10
N PRO A 170 0.91 4.70 9.87
CA PRO A 170 1.55 5.04 8.60
C PRO A 170 2.67 4.05 8.23
N GLU A 171 3.04 4.00 6.95
CA GLU A 171 4.28 3.39 6.50
C GLU A 171 4.97 4.30 5.48
N SER A 172 6.30 4.45 5.60
CA SER A 172 7.10 5.29 4.72
C SER A 172 8.18 4.49 4.00
N TYR A 173 8.27 4.66 2.69
CA TYR A 173 9.29 4.06 1.83
C TYR A 173 10.15 5.16 1.22
N PHE A 174 11.46 4.95 1.20
CA PHE A 174 12.44 5.87 0.63
C PHE A 174 13.01 5.25 -0.65
N LEU A 175 12.84 5.95 -1.76
CA LEU A 175 13.25 5.45 -3.07
C LEU A 175 14.43 6.26 -3.60
N ASP A 176 15.43 5.57 -4.13
CA ASP A 176 16.52 6.20 -4.84
C ASP A 176 16.08 6.70 -6.25
N THR A 177 16.98 7.34 -6.98
CA THR A 177 16.72 7.85 -8.33
C THR A 177 16.37 6.76 -9.35
N ARG A 178 16.66 5.50 -9.05
CA ARG A 178 16.31 4.33 -9.88
C ARG A 178 14.96 3.72 -9.49
N GLY A 179 14.30 4.27 -8.46
CA GLY A 179 13.05 3.74 -7.91
C GLY A 179 13.25 2.49 -7.05
N ARG A 180 14.45 2.27 -6.50
CA ARG A 180 14.72 1.18 -5.57
C ARG A 180 14.39 1.63 -4.15
N ILE A 181 13.78 0.75 -3.37
CA ILE A 181 13.55 0.98 -1.94
C ILE A 181 14.88 0.84 -1.21
N VAL A 182 15.37 1.94 -0.65
CA VAL A 182 16.64 2.01 0.09
C VAL A 182 16.43 2.05 1.60
N ALA A 183 15.27 2.54 2.05
CA ALA A 183 14.85 2.50 3.44
C ALA A 183 13.33 2.32 3.54
N HIS A 184 12.86 1.80 4.69
CA HIS A 184 11.45 1.58 4.98
C HIS A 184 11.22 1.75 6.48
N LYS A 185 10.16 2.46 6.84
CA LYS A 185 9.71 2.64 8.23
C LYS A 185 8.26 2.22 8.36
N ILE A 186 7.99 1.34 9.31
CA ILE A 186 6.65 0.95 9.74
C ILE A 186 6.28 1.76 10.97
N GLY A 187 5.08 2.32 11.00
CA GLY A 187 4.58 3.19 12.05
C GLY A 187 5.08 4.62 11.95
N GLU A 188 4.71 5.44 12.92
CA GLU A 188 5.05 6.86 12.99
C GLU A 188 6.55 7.09 12.85
N ILE A 189 6.95 8.03 11.99
CA ILE A 189 8.34 8.34 11.73
C ILE A 189 8.78 9.55 12.54
N SER A 190 9.94 9.44 13.21
CA SER A 190 10.61 10.56 13.86
C SER A 190 11.36 11.43 12.85
N THR A 191 11.75 12.65 13.25
CA THR A 191 12.55 13.53 12.39
C THR A 191 13.90 12.90 12.02
N VAL A 192 14.55 12.21 12.95
CA VAL A 192 15.85 11.56 12.72
C VAL A 192 15.72 10.43 11.69
N GLU A 193 14.74 9.54 11.86
CA GLU A 193 14.50 8.44 10.93
C GLU A 193 14.12 8.95 9.53
N LEU A 194 13.37 10.05 9.44
CA LEU A 194 12.98 10.68 8.19
C LEU A 194 14.21 11.24 7.45
N GLU A 195 15.08 11.97 8.15
CA GLU A 195 16.31 12.53 7.57
C GLU A 195 17.31 11.42 7.17
N ASP A 196 17.42 10.35 7.97
CA ASP A 196 18.25 9.19 7.64
C ASP A 196 17.76 8.49 6.37
N GLY A 197 16.45 8.28 6.25
CA GLY A 197 15.84 7.70 5.05
C GLY A 197 16.03 8.59 3.81
N ILE A 198 15.87 9.90 3.95
CA ILE A 198 16.13 10.88 2.88
C ILE A 198 17.59 10.84 2.44
N THR A 199 18.52 10.79 3.39
CA THR A 199 19.96 10.70 3.10
C THR A 199 20.29 9.45 2.29
N GLN A 200 19.70 8.30 2.67
CA GLN A 200 19.86 7.06 1.91
C GLN A 200 19.27 7.17 0.49
N ALA A 201 18.10 7.81 0.33
CA ALA A 201 17.47 8.02 -0.97
C ALA A 201 18.30 8.93 -1.90
N LEU A 202 18.98 9.92 -1.33
CA LEU A 202 19.92 10.81 -2.02
C LEU A 202 21.25 10.13 -2.39
N GLY A 203 21.49 8.89 -1.94
CA GLY A 203 22.73 8.15 -2.20
C GLY A 203 23.84 8.43 -1.18
N GLY A 204 23.54 9.10 -0.06
CA GLY A 204 24.50 9.44 1.00
C GLY A 204 24.76 8.35 2.05
N GLY A 205 24.21 7.15 1.86
CA GLY A 205 24.50 5.99 2.73
C GLY A 205 25.56 5.09 2.10
N ARG A 206 26.71 4.99 2.72
CA ARG A 206 27.72 3.94 2.44
C ARG A 206 27.32 2.61 3.05
#